data_58807bc1ab4390c20a4d81c2fb4ffc1b
#
_entry.id   58807bc1ab4390c20a4d81c2fb4ffc1b
#
_cell.length_a   1.000
_cell.length_b   1.000
_cell.length_c   1.000
_cell.angle_alpha   90.00
_cell.angle_beta   90.00
_cell.angle_gamma   90.00
#
_symmetry.space_group_name_H-M   'P 1'
#
loop_
_entity.id
_entity.type
_entity.pdbx_description
1 polymer ?
#
loop_
_entity_poly.entity_id
_entity_poly.type
_entity_poly.pdbx_seq_one_letter_code
_entity_poly.pdbx_strand_id
1 'polypeptide(L)'
;INLYNRRQDSELKAWIDSEIQVLFGMQKNSGIIEGWHGDGNFARTALMYGLWKTQGAHLEPWQPTVKIGAISTKDKRYFVITAEDNWEGQLMFDQKRHKTILNLPVDYPRINQFPEWFTLDQDAIYSIESNQKQLNGLYEGKDLKLGIKISLSANEQCIIMVKKPRI
;
A
#
# COMPACT_ATOMS: atom_id res chain seq x y z
N ILE A 1 -4.23 -5.08 13.29
CA ILE A 1 -4.40 -4.90 11.84
C ILE A 1 -5.27 -6.02 11.27
N ASN A 2 -4.92 -7.30 11.46
CA ASN A 2 -5.72 -8.42 10.93
C ASN A 2 -7.19 -8.41 11.43
N LEU A 3 -7.40 -8.06 12.69
CA LEU A 3 -8.75 -7.91 13.24
C LEU A 3 -9.48 -6.73 12.60
N TYR A 4 -8.79 -5.59 12.42
CA TYR A 4 -9.36 -4.42 11.75
C TYR A 4 -9.79 -4.72 10.31
N ASN A 5 -8.98 -5.45 9.55
CA ASN A 5 -9.32 -5.83 8.17
C ASN A 5 -10.65 -6.61 8.07
N ARG A 6 -11.04 -7.30 9.15
CA ARG A 6 -12.29 -8.06 9.22
C ARG A 6 -13.48 -7.27 9.77
N ARG A 7 -13.24 -6.35 10.70
CA ARG A 7 -14.31 -5.66 11.46
C ARG A 7 -14.51 -4.20 11.07
N GLN A 8 -13.50 -3.54 10.48
CA GLN A 8 -13.52 -2.12 10.07
C GLN A 8 -13.93 -1.17 11.23
N ASP A 9 -13.50 -1.48 12.44
CA ASP A 9 -13.83 -0.77 13.66
C ASP A 9 -12.94 0.48 13.82
N SER A 10 -13.54 1.67 13.97
CA SER A 10 -12.81 2.94 14.07
C SER A 10 -12.00 3.09 15.35
N GLU A 11 -12.50 2.54 16.48
CA GLU A 11 -11.77 2.57 17.75
C GLU A 11 -10.53 1.67 17.67
N LEU A 12 -10.69 0.48 17.09
CA LEU A 12 -9.58 -0.43 16.83
C LEU A 12 -8.54 0.20 15.89
N LYS A 13 -8.99 0.97 14.88
CA LYS A 13 -8.09 1.72 14.01
C LYS A 13 -7.27 2.74 14.79
N ALA A 14 -7.93 3.56 15.62
CA ALA A 14 -7.27 4.59 16.41
C ALA A 14 -6.27 3.97 17.40
N TRP A 15 -6.65 2.86 18.05
CA TRP A 15 -5.75 2.12 18.92
C TRP A 15 -4.51 1.59 18.17
N ILE A 16 -4.67 0.98 17.01
CA ILE A 16 -3.53 0.51 16.19
C ILE A 16 -2.61 1.68 15.83
N ASP A 17 -3.18 2.80 15.41
CA ASP A 17 -2.41 3.99 15.04
C ASP A 17 -1.60 4.52 16.23
N SER A 18 -2.15 4.52 17.45
CA SER A 18 -1.44 4.94 18.66
C SER A 18 -0.31 3.99 19.06
N GLU A 19 -0.54 2.68 19.00
CA GLU A 19 0.49 1.67 19.31
C GLU A 19 1.68 1.75 18.34
N ILE A 20 1.40 2.01 17.06
CA ILE A 20 2.44 2.18 16.06
C ILE A 20 3.26 3.45 16.30
N GLN A 21 2.67 4.55 16.81
CA GLN A 21 3.45 5.74 17.19
C GLN A 21 4.45 5.44 18.31
N VAL A 22 4.07 4.64 19.30
CA VAL A 22 5.00 4.17 20.34
C VAL A 22 6.14 3.38 19.71
N LEU A 23 5.81 2.45 18.80
CA LEU A 23 6.81 1.63 18.10
C LEU A 23 7.77 2.49 17.26
N PHE A 24 7.29 3.49 16.55
CA PHE A 24 8.13 4.41 15.78
C PHE A 24 8.98 5.32 16.68
N GLY A 25 8.50 5.67 17.87
CA GLY A 25 9.31 6.36 18.87
C GLY A 25 10.55 5.58 19.34
N MET A 26 10.55 4.27 19.13
CA MET A 26 11.70 3.39 19.42
C MET A 26 12.68 3.25 18.25
N GLN A 27 12.36 3.82 17.08
CA GLN A 27 13.19 3.72 15.89
C GLN A 27 14.50 4.48 16.08
N LYS A 28 15.62 3.81 15.81
CA LYS A 28 16.96 4.43 15.83
C LYS A 28 17.19 5.28 14.59
N ASN A 29 18.17 6.18 14.64
CA ASN A 29 18.58 7.01 13.50
C ASN A 29 19.01 6.18 12.28
N SER A 30 19.42 4.93 12.47
CA SER A 30 19.72 3.97 11.41
C SER A 30 18.49 3.42 10.69
N GLY A 31 17.27 3.78 11.12
CA GLY A 31 16.01 3.23 10.63
C GLY A 31 15.60 1.92 11.28
N ILE A 32 16.45 1.30 12.09
CA ILE A 32 16.15 0.04 12.77
C ILE A 32 15.16 0.27 13.91
N ILE A 33 14.11 -0.52 13.94
CA ILE A 33 13.18 -0.64 15.06
C ILE A 33 13.53 -1.92 15.79
N GLU A 34 14.15 -1.79 16.97
CA GLU A 34 14.51 -2.92 17.81
C GLU A 34 13.56 -3.02 18.99
N GLY A 35 13.08 -4.25 19.21
CA GLY A 35 12.45 -4.62 20.44
C GLY A 35 13.44 -5.20 21.46
N TRP A 36 12.88 -5.71 22.51
CA TRP A 36 13.64 -6.49 23.49
C TRP A 36 14.26 -7.70 22.82
N HIS A 37 15.54 -7.91 23.00
CA HIS A 37 16.32 -9.02 22.42
C HIS A 37 16.48 -9.04 20.89
N GLY A 38 16.29 -7.93 20.20
CA GLY A 38 16.53 -7.85 18.75
C GLY A 38 15.62 -8.77 17.93
N ASP A 39 14.42 -9.08 18.43
CA ASP A 39 13.49 -9.90 17.66
C ASP A 39 12.89 -9.12 16.48
N GLY A 40 12.66 -9.81 15.37
CA GLY A 40 12.12 -9.23 14.14
C GLY A 40 10.64 -8.85 14.20
N ASN A 41 9.95 -9.01 15.33
CA ASN A 41 8.52 -8.74 15.44
C ASN A 41 8.17 -7.27 15.24
N PHE A 42 9.03 -6.36 15.70
CA PHE A 42 8.82 -4.91 15.52
C PHE A 42 8.95 -4.52 14.05
N ALA A 43 9.98 -4.99 13.36
CA ALA A 43 10.16 -4.75 11.93
C ALA A 43 8.98 -5.32 11.11
N ARG A 44 8.55 -6.54 11.43
CA ARG A 44 7.39 -7.17 10.79
C ARG A 44 6.11 -6.36 11.03
N THR A 45 5.89 -5.87 12.25
CA THR A 45 4.71 -5.09 12.59
C THR A 45 4.72 -3.75 11.85
N ALA A 46 5.86 -3.07 11.78
CA ALA A 46 6.02 -1.84 11.02
C ALA A 46 5.76 -2.06 9.52
N LEU A 47 6.31 -3.13 8.94
CA LEU A 47 6.08 -3.49 7.55
C LEU A 47 4.61 -3.78 7.27
N MET A 48 3.95 -4.57 8.13
CA MET A 48 2.52 -4.86 7.99
C MET A 48 1.67 -3.59 8.10
N TYR A 49 2.03 -2.66 8.98
CA TYR A 49 1.36 -1.37 9.09
C TYR A 49 1.56 -0.53 7.82
N GLY A 50 2.78 -0.45 7.30
CA GLY A 50 3.09 0.23 6.04
C GLY A 50 2.26 -0.32 4.88
N LEU A 51 2.23 -1.64 4.70
CA LEU A 51 1.41 -2.30 3.68
C LEU A 51 -0.10 -2.01 3.85
N TRP A 52 -0.59 -1.98 5.09
CA TRP A 52 -1.97 -1.60 5.35
C TRP A 52 -2.26 -0.15 4.97
N LYS A 53 -1.38 0.80 5.34
CA LYS A 53 -1.53 2.24 5.03
C LYS A 53 -1.36 2.56 3.55
N THR A 54 -0.70 1.70 2.79
CA THR A 54 -0.54 1.83 1.34
C THR A 54 -1.45 0.88 0.54
N GLN A 55 -2.28 0.08 1.22
CA GLN A 55 -3.09 -0.97 0.59
C GLN A 55 -2.25 -1.95 -0.25
N GLY A 56 -1.04 -2.24 0.22
CA GLY A 56 -0.08 -3.11 -0.44
C GLY A 56 0.67 -2.47 -1.62
N ALA A 57 0.32 -1.24 -2.00
CA ALA A 57 1.02 -0.55 -3.07
C ALA A 57 2.39 -0.03 -2.62
N HIS A 58 3.29 0.11 -3.58
CA HIS A 58 4.63 0.66 -3.35
C HIS A 58 5.11 1.44 -4.58
N LEU A 59 6.21 2.17 -4.40
CA LEU A 59 6.80 3.00 -5.46
C LEU A 59 8.13 2.39 -5.92
N GLU A 60 8.38 2.39 -7.22
CA GLU A 60 9.63 1.97 -7.84
C GLU A 60 10.17 3.05 -8.80
N PRO A 61 11.43 3.53 -8.61
CA PRO A 61 12.31 3.22 -7.49
C PRO A 61 11.84 3.89 -6.20
N TRP A 62 12.04 3.22 -5.05
CA TRP A 62 11.81 3.87 -3.77
C TRP A 62 12.87 4.95 -3.48
N GLN A 63 12.43 6.07 -2.93
CA GLN A 63 13.30 7.15 -2.45
C GLN A 63 12.75 7.69 -1.12
N PRO A 64 13.60 8.10 -0.17
CA PRO A 64 13.15 8.59 1.14
C PRO A 64 12.36 9.90 1.07
N THR A 65 12.55 10.69 0.00
CA THR A 65 11.84 11.96 -0.25
C THR A 65 10.48 11.78 -0.92
N VAL A 66 10.08 10.53 -1.23
CA VAL A 66 8.77 10.22 -1.83
C VAL A 66 7.94 9.40 -0.88
N LYS A 67 6.72 9.83 -0.64
CA LYS A 67 5.79 9.22 0.31
C LYS A 67 4.53 8.76 -0.41
N ILE A 68 3.99 7.63 0.02
CA ILE A 68 2.73 7.09 -0.47
C ILE A 68 1.80 6.75 0.69
N GLY A 69 0.53 7.05 0.52
CA GLY A 69 -0.55 6.58 1.39
C GLY A 69 -1.75 6.15 0.57
N ALA A 70 -2.60 5.30 1.15
CA ALA A 70 -3.80 4.86 0.49
C ALA A 70 -5.00 4.77 1.44
N ILE A 71 -6.18 5.01 0.89
CA ILE A 71 -7.47 4.85 1.56
C ILE A 71 -8.37 3.95 0.73
N SER A 72 -9.01 3.02 1.41
CA SER A 72 -9.98 2.08 0.83
C SER A 72 -11.40 2.51 1.17
N THR A 73 -12.25 2.57 0.18
CA THR A 73 -13.71 2.55 0.35
C THR A 73 -14.26 1.26 -0.23
N LYS A 74 -15.57 1.05 -0.20
CA LYS A 74 -16.20 -0.20 -0.64
C LYS A 74 -15.77 -0.64 -2.06
N ASP A 75 -15.71 0.29 -3.00
CA ASP A 75 -15.48 0.02 -4.43
C ASP A 75 -14.33 0.85 -5.04
N LYS A 76 -13.71 1.72 -4.25
CA LYS A 76 -12.64 2.61 -4.70
C LYS A 76 -11.40 2.50 -3.82
N ARG A 77 -10.25 2.73 -4.43
CA ARG A 77 -8.95 2.89 -3.75
C ARG A 77 -8.38 4.23 -4.16
N TYR A 78 -7.98 5.00 -3.18
CA TYR A 78 -7.33 6.29 -3.38
C TYR A 78 -5.88 6.16 -2.96
N PHE A 79 -4.98 6.55 -3.83
CA PHE A 79 -3.54 6.62 -3.58
C PHE A 79 -3.14 8.07 -3.64
N VAL A 80 -2.36 8.50 -2.64
CA VAL A 80 -1.78 9.84 -2.58
C VAL A 80 -0.27 9.68 -2.54
N ILE A 81 0.41 10.29 -3.49
CA ILE A 81 1.86 10.26 -3.62
C ILE A 81 2.35 11.70 -3.55
N THR A 82 3.33 11.96 -2.71
CA THR A 82 3.98 13.27 -2.56
C THR A 82 5.48 13.13 -2.70
N ALA A 83 6.11 14.07 -3.39
CA ALA A 83 7.55 14.11 -3.57
C ALA A 83 8.10 15.44 -3.05
N GLU A 84 9.16 15.38 -2.24
CA GLU A 84 9.89 16.58 -1.77
C GLU A 84 10.84 17.10 -2.86
N ASP A 85 11.38 16.19 -3.67
CA ASP A 85 12.23 16.45 -4.84
C ASP A 85 11.57 15.96 -6.12
N ASN A 86 12.15 16.28 -7.29
CA ASN A 86 11.70 15.70 -8.56
C ASN A 86 11.83 14.17 -8.51
N TRP A 87 10.77 13.50 -8.90
CA TRP A 87 10.73 12.03 -8.91
C TRP A 87 10.02 11.50 -10.14
N GLU A 88 10.62 10.48 -10.74
CA GLU A 88 10.03 9.69 -11.80
C GLU A 88 10.07 8.21 -11.41
N GLY A 89 8.94 7.53 -11.60
CA GLY A 89 8.85 6.13 -11.25
C GLY A 89 7.48 5.53 -11.55
N GLN A 90 7.15 4.49 -10.80
CA GLN A 90 5.93 3.73 -11.02
C GLN A 90 5.22 3.47 -9.69
N LEU A 91 3.89 3.57 -9.69
CA LEU A 91 3.03 3.03 -8.66
C LEU A 91 2.76 1.57 -8.96
N MET A 92 3.27 0.68 -8.13
CA MET A 92 3.05 -0.75 -8.18
C MET A 92 1.95 -1.17 -7.22
N PHE A 93 1.09 -2.09 -7.63
CA PHE A 93 0.00 -2.60 -6.80
C PHE A 93 0.35 -3.94 -6.14
N ASP A 94 -0.37 -4.28 -5.08
CA ASP A 94 -0.20 -5.55 -4.37
C ASP A 94 -0.50 -6.75 -5.30
N GLN A 95 0.10 -7.89 -4.98
CA GLN A 95 -0.03 -9.12 -5.75
C GLN A 95 -0.78 -10.19 -4.94
N LYS A 96 -1.43 -11.11 -5.64
CA LYS A 96 -2.04 -12.31 -5.03
C LYS A 96 -0.93 -13.28 -4.58
N ARG A 97 -0.13 -12.87 -3.60
CA ARG A 97 1.09 -13.55 -3.15
C ARG A 97 0.81 -14.98 -2.70
N HIS A 98 -0.28 -15.19 -1.96
CA HIS A 98 -0.63 -16.50 -1.45
C HIS A 98 -0.92 -17.49 -2.58
N LYS A 99 -1.64 -17.05 -3.60
CA LYS A 99 -1.98 -17.87 -4.76
C LYS A 99 -0.82 -18.02 -5.75
N THR A 100 -0.21 -16.89 -6.14
CA THR A 100 0.72 -16.86 -7.29
C THR A 100 2.16 -17.13 -6.93
N ILE A 101 2.57 -16.85 -5.69
CA ILE A 101 3.95 -17.03 -5.23
C ILE A 101 4.07 -18.23 -4.29
N LEU A 102 3.16 -18.34 -3.33
CA LEU A 102 3.22 -19.36 -2.28
C LEU A 102 2.39 -20.61 -2.62
N ASN A 103 1.61 -20.58 -3.70
CA ASN A 103 0.73 -21.68 -4.15
C ASN A 103 -0.23 -22.19 -3.06
N LEU A 104 -0.73 -21.27 -2.24
CA LEU A 104 -1.68 -21.57 -1.17
C LEU A 104 -3.13 -21.54 -1.71
N PRO A 105 -4.02 -22.40 -1.19
CA PRO A 105 -5.40 -22.49 -1.68
C PRO A 105 -6.26 -21.30 -1.27
N VAL A 106 -5.90 -20.61 -0.18
CA VAL A 106 -6.67 -19.50 0.40
C VAL A 106 -5.75 -18.36 0.84
N ASP A 107 -6.26 -17.14 0.73
CA ASP A 107 -5.63 -15.96 1.33
C ASP A 107 -6.09 -15.83 2.78
N TYR A 108 -5.20 -16.10 3.70
CA TYR A 108 -5.42 -15.89 5.13
C TYR A 108 -4.14 -15.49 5.85
N PRO A 109 -4.24 -14.58 6.84
CA PRO A 109 -3.08 -14.16 7.59
C PRO A 109 -2.55 -15.30 8.46
N ARG A 110 -1.24 -15.48 8.43
CA ARG A 110 -0.49 -16.43 9.25
C ARG A 110 0.62 -15.69 10.00
N ILE A 111 1.25 -16.38 10.96
CA ILE A 111 2.54 -15.93 11.49
C ILE A 111 3.52 -15.85 10.33
N ASN A 112 4.23 -14.73 10.22
CA ASN A 112 5.20 -14.44 9.17
C ASN A 112 4.60 -14.28 7.74
N GLN A 113 3.29 -14.11 7.62
CA GLN A 113 2.66 -13.75 6.36
C GLN A 113 1.80 -12.50 6.54
N PHE A 114 1.80 -11.65 5.52
CA PHE A 114 1.01 -10.43 5.49
C PHE A 114 -0.27 -10.67 4.71
N PRO A 115 -1.40 -10.05 5.10
CA PRO A 115 -2.59 -10.03 4.27
C PRO A 115 -2.29 -9.44 2.89
N GLU A 116 -3.10 -9.81 1.92
CA GLU A 116 -3.17 -9.12 0.64
C GLU A 116 -4.24 -8.01 0.77
N TRP A 117 -3.93 -6.81 0.28
CA TRP A 117 -4.88 -5.71 0.37
C TRP A 117 -5.55 -5.46 -0.97
N PHE A 118 -4.97 -4.60 -1.80
CA PHE A 118 -5.54 -4.29 -3.11
C PHE A 118 -4.77 -5.00 -4.21
N THR A 119 -5.24 -6.17 -4.59
CA THR A 119 -4.68 -6.95 -5.70
C THR A 119 -5.49 -6.74 -6.97
N LEU A 120 -4.79 -6.65 -8.09
CA LEU A 120 -5.40 -6.52 -9.40
C LEU A 120 -5.78 -7.90 -9.98
N ASP A 121 -6.98 -7.94 -10.56
CA ASP A 121 -7.42 -9.06 -11.39
C ASP A 121 -7.02 -8.76 -12.84
N GLN A 122 -6.20 -9.60 -13.44
CA GLN A 122 -5.63 -9.34 -14.78
C GLN A 122 -6.69 -9.26 -15.88
N ASP A 123 -7.82 -9.97 -15.69
CA ASP A 123 -8.89 -10.05 -16.66
C ASP A 123 -9.98 -8.98 -16.45
N ALA A 124 -9.79 -8.12 -15.45
CA ALA A 124 -10.73 -7.04 -15.15
C ALA A 124 -10.28 -5.71 -15.78
N ILE A 125 -11.26 -4.85 -16.06
CA ILE A 125 -11.02 -3.47 -16.45
C ILE A 125 -11.15 -2.60 -15.20
N TYR A 126 -10.30 -1.59 -15.09
CA TYR A 126 -10.29 -0.60 -14.01
C TYR A 126 -10.43 0.80 -14.58
N SER A 127 -11.21 1.66 -13.94
CA SER A 127 -11.18 3.09 -14.24
C SER A 127 -10.21 3.79 -13.30
N ILE A 128 -9.42 4.70 -13.87
CA ILE A 128 -8.50 5.56 -13.14
C ILE A 128 -8.92 7.01 -13.32
N GLU A 129 -9.04 7.72 -12.21
CA GLU A 129 -9.19 9.17 -12.16
C GLU A 129 -8.05 9.78 -11.34
N SER A 130 -7.43 10.85 -11.83
CA SER A 130 -6.29 11.49 -11.21
C SER A 130 -6.31 13.01 -11.43
N ASN A 131 -5.65 13.74 -10.53
CA ASN A 131 -5.33 15.16 -10.77
C ASN A 131 -4.31 15.33 -11.92
N GLN A 132 -3.51 14.30 -12.23
CA GLN A 132 -2.70 14.23 -13.46
C GLN A 132 -3.56 13.67 -14.60
N LYS A 133 -4.12 14.56 -15.43
CA LYS A 133 -5.13 14.23 -16.46
C LYS A 133 -4.71 13.13 -17.44
N GLN A 134 -3.42 13.01 -17.74
CA GLN A 134 -2.86 11.98 -18.63
C GLN A 134 -3.02 10.55 -18.09
N LEU A 135 -3.29 10.39 -16.79
CA LEU A 135 -3.52 9.08 -16.14
C LEU A 135 -4.99 8.66 -16.19
N ASN A 136 -5.90 9.56 -16.59
CA ASN A 136 -7.32 9.25 -16.59
C ASN A 136 -7.68 8.30 -17.74
N GLY A 137 -8.42 7.25 -17.43
CA GLY A 137 -8.85 6.30 -18.46
C GLY A 137 -9.31 4.95 -17.92
N LEU A 138 -9.50 4.04 -18.84
CA LEU A 138 -9.77 2.63 -18.59
C LEU A 138 -8.50 1.83 -18.86
N TYR A 139 -8.18 0.93 -17.96
CA TYR A 139 -6.98 0.12 -18.00
C TYR A 139 -7.32 -1.34 -17.78
N GLU A 140 -6.71 -2.22 -18.54
CA GLU A 140 -6.77 -3.65 -18.26
C GLU A 140 -5.93 -3.99 -17.03
N GLY A 141 -6.40 -4.91 -16.20
CA GLY A 141 -5.65 -5.28 -14.99
C GLY A 141 -4.27 -5.85 -15.27
N LYS A 142 -4.09 -6.51 -16.43
CA LYS A 142 -2.78 -7.01 -16.86
C LYS A 142 -1.77 -5.87 -17.07
N ASP A 143 -2.21 -4.71 -17.60
CA ASP A 143 -1.36 -3.55 -17.84
C ASP A 143 -1.05 -2.83 -16.53
N LEU A 144 -2.03 -2.70 -15.64
CA LEU A 144 -1.81 -2.13 -14.31
C LEU A 144 -0.84 -2.93 -13.44
N LYS A 145 -0.68 -4.22 -13.68
CA LYS A 145 0.34 -5.03 -13.00
C LYS A 145 1.76 -4.64 -13.35
N LEU A 146 1.97 -3.97 -14.46
CA LEU A 146 3.25 -3.41 -14.86
C LEU A 146 3.54 -2.07 -14.18
N GLY A 147 2.59 -1.55 -13.39
CA GLY A 147 2.66 -0.28 -12.70
C GLY A 147 2.14 0.90 -13.52
N ILE A 148 1.83 1.98 -12.81
CA ILE A 148 1.43 3.27 -13.41
C ILE A 148 2.64 4.20 -13.37
N LYS A 149 3.10 4.65 -14.52
CA LYS A 149 4.19 5.63 -14.61
C LYS A 149 3.73 6.99 -14.11
N ILE A 150 4.51 7.59 -13.22
CA ILE A 150 4.22 8.87 -12.58
C ILE A 150 5.48 9.73 -12.62
N SER A 151 5.30 11.00 -12.93
CA SER A 151 6.33 12.02 -12.81
C SER A 151 5.82 13.12 -11.88
N LEU A 152 6.62 13.51 -10.90
CA LEU A 152 6.33 14.56 -9.93
C LEU A 152 7.46 15.57 -9.90
N SER A 153 7.10 16.84 -9.95
CA SER A 153 8.01 17.93 -9.61
C SER A 153 8.20 18.01 -8.10
N ALA A 154 9.24 18.73 -7.66
CA ALA A 154 9.45 18.98 -6.23
C ALA A 154 8.21 19.61 -5.58
N ASN A 155 7.81 19.09 -4.43
CA ASN A 155 6.62 19.46 -3.66
C ASN A 155 5.28 19.25 -4.38
N GLU A 156 5.26 18.43 -5.42
CA GLU A 156 4.03 18.05 -6.12
C GLU A 156 3.35 16.85 -5.46
N GLN A 157 2.02 16.79 -5.66
CA GLN A 157 1.19 15.69 -5.20
C GLN A 157 0.43 15.07 -6.38
N CYS A 158 0.48 13.75 -6.49
CA CYS A 158 -0.38 12.96 -7.36
C CYS A 158 -1.45 12.24 -6.53
N ILE A 159 -2.70 12.40 -6.93
CA ILE A 159 -3.85 11.67 -6.35
C ILE A 159 -4.42 10.78 -7.43
N ILE A 160 -4.52 9.48 -7.14
CA ILE A 160 -5.05 8.48 -8.07
C ILE A 160 -6.20 7.74 -7.40
N MET A 161 -7.36 7.76 -8.02
CA MET A 161 -8.47 6.91 -7.65
C MET A 161 -8.58 5.74 -8.63
N VAL A 162 -8.57 4.52 -8.10
CA VAL A 162 -8.75 3.29 -8.88
C VAL A 162 -10.08 2.66 -8.48
N LYS A 163 -10.89 2.34 -9.47
CA LYS A 163 -12.19 1.70 -9.29
C LYS A 163 -12.31 0.50 -10.21
N LYS A 164 -12.72 -0.64 -9.66
CA LYS A 164 -13.19 -1.78 -10.46
C LYS A 164 -14.61 -1.48 -10.89
N PRO A 165 -14.93 -1.45 -12.19
CA PRO A 165 -16.31 -1.31 -12.65
C PRO A 165 -17.18 -2.41 -12.05
N ARG A 166 -18.41 -2.06 -11.72
CA ARG A 166 -19.41 -3.09 -11.37
C ARG A 166 -19.80 -3.77 -12.67
N ILE A 167 -19.59 -5.07 -12.74
CA ILE A 167 -20.18 -5.94 -13.76
C ILE A 167 -21.65 -6.12 -13.41
#